data_53f6a68ff99da8d12f323c20da5a99f4
#
_entry.id   53f6a68ff99da8d12f323c20da5a99f4
#
_cell.length_a   1.000
_cell.length_b   1.000
_cell.length_c   1.000
_cell.angle_alpha   90.00
_cell.angle_beta   90.00
_cell.angle_gamma   90.00
#
_symmetry.space_group_name_H-M   'P 1'
#
loop_
_entity.id
_entity.type
_entity.pdbx_description
1 polymer ?
#
loop_
_entity_poly.entity_id
_entity_poly.type
_entity_poly.pdbx_seq_one_letter_code
_entity_poly.pdbx_strand_id
1 'polypeptide(L)'
;MRLSFRTILTITAVTLLAACDPSSSPVPTPPASPKPGASPKPNASTTSSSSAPASTPAPANPLEHLAIPKKGIYTGAYIDWGEKEDTVSLESIEKFETMVGKHQAIVASSSYWGEQSFPTENLRLITRHGSVPLVFWSPWDQPYIEGRGPDKYSLTSIIAGQHDAYIDMWAEKARELGSPLIVSFANEMNGEWFPWSGKLYGGSTPLPGTNPIRFQGPETFKKAYRHVVDRVRAKGATNVQWVLHLMNYSLPQEGWNLAAEYYPGPDYCDWLGFSLYGAQFADDDWTQFFPLLDWPYEEMRRLDASKPVMICEWAVGEFPQLGSKADWIRDAFRLIRSPKYPNIKACVYWHERWENDDGRYSNLHVNSTPEALESFRQGIADPTYLDHPIVEPDAK
;
A
#
# COMPACT_ATOMS: atom_id res chain seq x y z
N MET A 1 -21.67 14.74 24.64
CA MET A 1 -20.32 15.15 24.23
C MET A 1 -20.38 15.37 22.73
N ARG A 2 -20.41 16.62 22.29
CA ARG A 2 -20.60 16.97 20.86
C ARG A 2 -19.23 16.94 20.19
N LEU A 3 -19.00 15.96 19.31
CA LEU A 3 -17.86 15.96 18.39
C LEU A 3 -18.08 17.03 17.33
N SER A 4 -17.20 18.01 17.29
CA SER A 4 -17.23 19.08 16.29
C SER A 4 -16.51 18.58 15.03
N PHE A 5 -17.30 18.19 14.02
CA PHE A 5 -16.80 17.94 12.68
C PHE A 5 -16.66 19.27 11.95
N ARG A 6 -15.47 19.62 11.53
CA ARG A 6 -15.26 20.70 10.58
C ARG A 6 -15.13 20.13 9.17
N THR A 7 -16.08 20.55 8.38
CA THR A 7 -16.21 20.37 6.93
C THR A 7 -15.01 21.01 6.24
N ILE A 8 -14.35 20.25 5.38
CA ILE A 8 -13.34 20.76 4.44
C ILE A 8 -14.01 21.75 3.51
N LEU A 9 -13.50 22.98 3.54
CA LEU A 9 -14.06 24.13 2.81
C LEU A 9 -13.65 24.02 1.34
N THR A 10 -14.63 23.87 0.47
CA THR A 10 -14.48 23.95 -0.99
C THR A 10 -14.06 25.37 -1.38
N ILE A 11 -12.85 25.53 -1.91
CA ILE A 11 -12.41 26.80 -2.49
C ILE A 11 -12.95 26.88 -3.91
N THR A 12 -13.89 27.81 -4.10
CA THR A 12 -14.47 28.19 -5.39
C THR A 12 -13.43 28.98 -6.19
N ALA A 13 -12.99 28.44 -7.29
CA ALA A 13 -12.14 29.16 -8.24
C ALA A 13 -12.92 30.32 -8.88
N VAL A 14 -12.43 31.52 -8.67
CA VAL A 14 -12.89 32.73 -9.37
C VAL A 14 -12.23 32.79 -10.74
N THR A 15 -13.02 32.63 -11.79
CA THR A 15 -12.63 32.79 -13.20
C THR A 15 -12.45 34.26 -13.49
N LEU A 16 -11.24 34.72 -13.82
CA LEU A 16 -11.00 35.99 -14.48
C LEU A 16 -10.84 35.73 -15.99
N LEU A 17 -11.81 36.18 -16.73
CA LEU A 17 -11.74 36.32 -18.19
C LEU A 17 -10.85 37.53 -18.52
N ALA A 18 -9.80 37.34 -19.26
CA ALA A 18 -9.13 38.36 -20.04
C ALA A 18 -9.09 37.94 -21.50
N ALA A 19 -9.79 38.67 -22.31
CA ALA A 19 -9.74 38.58 -23.78
C ALA A 19 -8.51 39.33 -24.29
N CYS A 20 -7.82 38.77 -25.29
CA CYS A 20 -7.18 39.55 -26.37
C CYS A 20 -6.63 38.64 -27.47
N ASP A 21 -6.89 39.02 -28.60
CA ASP A 21 -6.83 38.82 -30.03
C ASP A 21 -5.68 38.02 -30.66
N PRO A 22 -5.89 37.54 -31.90
CA PRO A 22 -4.98 36.63 -32.58
C PRO A 22 -4.03 37.36 -33.52
N SER A 23 -2.74 37.04 -33.49
CA SER A 23 -1.83 37.34 -34.61
C SER A 23 -1.17 36.06 -35.11
N SER A 24 -1.48 35.77 -36.33
CA SER A 24 -0.98 34.70 -37.18
C SER A 24 0.51 34.83 -37.51
N SER A 25 1.23 33.72 -37.40
CA SER A 25 2.49 33.52 -38.13
C SER A 25 2.64 32.06 -38.56
N PRO A 26 3.23 31.78 -39.73
CA PRO A 26 3.04 30.52 -40.44
C PRO A 26 3.98 29.39 -39.96
N VAL A 27 3.42 28.18 -40.02
CA VAL A 27 4.11 26.90 -39.74
C VAL A 27 5.00 26.53 -40.93
N PRO A 28 6.27 26.12 -40.73
CA PRO A 28 7.08 25.55 -41.81
C PRO A 28 6.76 24.06 -42.01
N THR A 29 6.62 23.69 -43.28
CA THR A 29 6.38 22.35 -43.79
C THR A 29 7.64 21.45 -43.63
N PRO A 30 7.53 20.18 -43.21
CA PRO A 30 8.66 19.27 -43.19
C PRO A 30 8.99 18.66 -44.56
N PRO A 31 10.26 18.31 -44.84
CA PRO A 31 10.68 17.78 -46.15
C PRO A 31 10.29 16.31 -46.32
N ALA A 32 10.08 15.93 -47.60
CA ALA A 32 9.64 14.62 -48.04
C ALA A 32 10.67 13.51 -47.86
N SER A 33 10.18 12.30 -47.48
CA SER A 33 10.95 11.06 -47.37
C SER A 33 11.30 10.48 -48.77
N PRO A 34 12.45 9.82 -48.92
CA PRO A 34 12.80 9.12 -50.16
C PRO A 34 12.20 7.71 -50.24
N LYS A 35 11.88 7.28 -51.45
CA LYS A 35 11.33 5.97 -51.81
C LYS A 35 12.31 4.81 -51.62
N PRO A 36 11.86 3.57 -51.39
CA PRO A 36 12.68 2.42 -51.15
C PRO A 36 13.23 1.77 -52.42
N GLY A 37 14.52 1.39 -52.35
CA GLY A 37 15.20 0.64 -53.37
C GLY A 37 15.05 -0.88 -53.13
N ALA A 38 15.15 -1.64 -54.23
CA ALA A 38 14.85 -3.06 -54.34
C ALA A 38 15.78 -4.01 -53.56
N SER A 39 15.23 -5.09 -53.06
CA SER A 39 15.89 -6.22 -52.39
C SER A 39 16.57 -7.15 -53.38
N PRO A 40 17.72 -7.77 -53.07
CA PRO A 40 18.20 -9.00 -53.70
C PRO A 40 17.72 -10.27 -53.01
N LYS A 41 17.45 -11.30 -53.78
CA LYS A 41 17.02 -12.65 -53.37
C LYS A 41 18.10 -13.39 -52.56
N PRO A 42 17.70 -14.27 -51.61
CA PRO A 42 18.64 -15.07 -50.84
C PRO A 42 19.06 -16.35 -51.56
N ASN A 43 20.33 -16.66 -51.41
CA ASN A 43 20.91 -17.94 -51.81
C ASN A 43 20.70 -18.96 -50.66
N ALA A 44 20.23 -20.15 -51.02
CA ALA A 44 20.04 -21.26 -50.10
C ALA A 44 21.40 -21.91 -49.79
N SER A 45 21.75 -21.93 -48.52
CA SER A 45 22.78 -22.81 -47.97
C SER A 45 22.19 -23.66 -46.85
N THR A 46 22.09 -24.94 -47.12
CA THR A 46 21.74 -26.00 -46.17
C THR A 46 22.86 -26.21 -45.19
N THR A 47 22.66 -25.85 -43.93
CA THR A 47 23.47 -26.33 -42.81
C THR A 47 22.59 -27.06 -41.82
N SER A 48 22.86 -28.35 -41.72
CA SER A 48 22.26 -29.25 -40.71
C SER A 48 22.68 -28.80 -39.33
N SER A 49 21.70 -28.28 -38.55
CA SER A 49 21.89 -28.00 -37.14
C SER A 49 21.60 -29.25 -36.32
N SER A 50 22.64 -29.80 -35.71
CA SER A 50 22.57 -30.74 -34.60
C SER A 50 21.81 -30.09 -33.44
N SER A 51 20.61 -30.58 -33.12
CA SER A 51 19.87 -30.19 -31.92
C SER A 51 20.55 -30.73 -30.67
N ALA A 52 21.17 -29.83 -29.91
CA ALA A 52 21.57 -30.13 -28.52
C ALA A 52 20.31 -30.47 -27.70
N PRO A 53 20.36 -31.43 -26.78
CA PRO A 53 19.23 -31.76 -25.94
C PRO A 53 18.85 -30.52 -25.10
N ALA A 54 17.57 -30.17 -25.11
CA ALA A 54 17.02 -29.12 -24.28
C ALA A 54 17.35 -29.43 -22.80
N SER A 55 18.11 -28.55 -22.17
CA SER A 55 18.35 -28.62 -20.73
C SER A 55 17.02 -28.54 -20.02
N THR A 56 16.65 -29.58 -19.30
CA THR A 56 15.53 -29.57 -18.36
C THR A 56 15.73 -28.36 -17.43
N PRO A 57 14.75 -27.46 -17.28
CA PRO A 57 14.89 -26.35 -16.34
C PRO A 57 15.15 -26.95 -14.95
N ALA A 58 16.15 -26.40 -14.25
CA ALA A 58 16.37 -26.74 -12.84
C ALA A 58 15.05 -26.56 -12.08
N PRO A 59 14.71 -27.45 -11.13
CA PRO A 59 13.50 -27.28 -10.34
C PRO A 59 13.53 -25.89 -9.70
N ALA A 60 12.50 -25.09 -9.96
CA ALA A 60 12.33 -23.81 -9.31
C ALA A 60 12.37 -24.04 -7.79
N ASN A 61 13.15 -23.27 -7.04
CA ASN A 61 13.09 -23.30 -5.60
C ASN A 61 11.61 -23.16 -5.18
N PRO A 62 11.17 -23.84 -4.11
CA PRO A 62 9.82 -23.66 -3.60
C PRO A 62 9.62 -22.16 -3.30
N LEU A 63 8.45 -21.64 -3.63
CA LEU A 63 8.08 -20.28 -3.24
C LEU A 63 8.00 -20.21 -1.71
N GLU A 64 8.21 -19.03 -1.18
CA GLU A 64 8.29 -18.81 0.26
C GLU A 64 7.24 -17.79 0.71
N HIS A 65 6.76 -17.89 1.94
CA HIS A 65 5.86 -16.92 2.56
C HIS A 65 6.34 -16.51 3.95
N LEU A 66 5.87 -15.36 4.42
CA LEU A 66 6.11 -14.91 5.79
C LEU A 66 5.21 -15.71 6.74
N ALA A 67 5.82 -16.44 7.65
CA ALA A 67 5.07 -17.19 8.66
C ALA A 67 4.39 -16.26 9.67
N ILE A 68 3.24 -16.65 10.17
CA ILE A 68 2.60 -15.93 11.27
C ILE A 68 3.30 -16.31 12.57
N PRO A 69 3.92 -15.38 13.30
CA PRO A 69 4.70 -15.72 14.47
C PRO A 69 3.77 -16.21 15.59
N LYS A 70 4.09 -17.38 16.16
CA LYS A 70 3.36 -17.92 17.33
C LYS A 70 3.48 -16.99 18.53
N LYS A 71 4.64 -16.36 18.68
CA LYS A 71 4.96 -15.37 19.71
C LYS A 71 5.68 -14.19 19.05
N GLY A 72 5.41 -13.00 19.57
CA GLY A 72 6.04 -11.77 19.05
C GLY A 72 5.25 -11.11 17.94
N ILE A 73 5.78 -9.98 17.52
CA ILE A 73 5.17 -9.03 16.56
C ILE A 73 6.30 -8.55 15.66
N TYR A 74 6.19 -8.73 14.36
CA TYR A 74 7.18 -8.20 13.41
C TYR A 74 7.24 -6.68 13.46
N THR A 75 8.45 -6.14 13.58
CA THR A 75 8.69 -4.72 13.37
C THR A 75 8.73 -4.42 11.89
N GLY A 76 8.32 -3.21 11.52
CA GLY A 76 8.49 -2.71 10.18
C GLY A 76 8.53 -1.20 10.14
N ALA A 77 8.99 -0.69 9.02
CA ALA A 77 8.97 0.73 8.73
C ALA A 77 8.69 1.00 7.24
N TYR A 78 7.91 2.05 6.99
CA TYR A 78 8.03 2.86 5.80
C TYR A 78 9.07 3.93 6.10
N ILE A 79 9.99 4.15 5.20
CA ILE A 79 11.07 5.12 5.37
C ILE A 79 10.92 6.13 4.23
N ASP A 80 11.11 7.39 4.51
CA ASP A 80 11.01 8.46 3.50
C ASP A 80 11.80 8.12 2.22
N TRP A 81 11.09 7.76 1.15
CA TRP A 81 11.66 7.36 -0.15
C TRP A 81 11.71 8.50 -1.17
N GLY A 82 11.50 9.75 -0.72
CA GLY A 82 11.45 10.94 -1.57
C GLY A 82 10.08 11.15 -2.22
N GLU A 83 9.98 12.16 -3.09
CA GLU A 83 8.72 12.68 -3.63
C GLU A 83 7.81 11.66 -4.33
N LYS A 84 8.38 10.58 -4.87
CA LYS A 84 7.60 9.53 -5.55
C LYS A 84 7.32 8.30 -4.66
N GLU A 85 7.85 8.29 -3.45
CA GLU A 85 7.72 7.21 -2.47
C GLU A 85 8.08 5.80 -2.99
N ASP A 86 8.85 5.72 -4.06
CA ASP A 86 9.18 4.48 -4.77
C ASP A 86 10.69 4.20 -4.87
N THR A 87 11.54 5.12 -4.37
CA THR A 87 13.00 4.99 -4.48
C THR A 87 13.60 4.38 -3.20
N VAL A 88 13.50 3.06 -3.06
CA VAL A 88 14.11 2.33 -1.94
C VAL A 88 15.63 2.35 -2.04
N SER A 89 16.30 2.70 -0.94
CA SER A 89 17.76 2.65 -0.86
C SER A 89 18.24 1.90 0.39
N LEU A 90 19.30 1.13 0.24
CA LEU A 90 19.91 0.42 1.36
C LEU A 90 20.46 1.39 2.41
N GLU A 91 21.03 2.50 1.97
CA GLU A 91 21.54 3.55 2.86
C GLU A 91 20.44 4.09 3.78
N SER A 92 19.25 4.37 3.24
CA SER A 92 18.12 4.87 4.04
C SER A 92 17.64 3.82 5.05
N ILE A 93 17.60 2.54 4.66
CA ILE A 93 17.23 1.44 5.56
C ILE A 93 18.24 1.33 6.70
N GLU A 94 19.53 1.21 6.39
CA GLU A 94 20.61 1.07 7.38
C GLU A 94 20.70 2.29 8.31
N LYS A 95 20.47 3.49 7.77
CA LYS A 95 20.43 4.73 8.56
C LYS A 95 19.27 4.72 9.54
N PHE A 96 18.08 4.31 9.10
CA PHE A 96 16.92 4.19 9.99
C PHE A 96 17.16 3.15 11.08
N GLU A 97 17.63 1.95 10.72
CA GLU A 97 17.89 0.86 11.67
C GLU A 97 18.98 1.23 12.70
N THR A 98 20.05 1.88 12.24
CA THR A 98 21.08 2.43 13.15
C THR A 98 20.48 3.47 14.10
N MET A 99 19.63 4.33 13.58
CA MET A 99 18.98 5.38 14.36
C MET A 99 18.06 4.79 15.43
N VAL A 100 17.26 3.78 15.11
CA VAL A 100 16.31 3.17 16.07
C VAL A 100 16.92 2.02 16.88
N GLY A 101 18.11 1.53 16.48
CA GLY A 101 18.84 0.47 17.17
C GLY A 101 18.28 -0.93 16.94
N LYS A 102 17.52 -1.16 15.84
CA LYS A 102 16.91 -2.45 15.56
C LYS A 102 16.65 -2.63 14.06
N HIS A 103 16.95 -3.84 13.55
CA HIS A 103 16.59 -4.24 12.18
C HIS A 103 15.07 -4.34 12.02
N GLN A 104 14.57 -4.14 10.80
CA GLN A 104 13.14 -4.19 10.49
C GLN A 104 12.79 -5.47 9.73
N ALA A 105 11.96 -6.32 10.33
CA ALA A 105 11.49 -7.54 9.67
C ALA A 105 10.68 -7.27 8.40
N ILE A 106 10.00 -6.10 8.35
CA ILE A 106 9.19 -5.66 7.20
C ILE A 106 9.66 -4.27 6.79
N VAL A 107 9.90 -4.07 5.49
CA VAL A 107 10.15 -2.74 4.92
C VAL A 107 9.06 -2.44 3.89
N ALA A 108 8.35 -1.34 4.11
CA ALA A 108 7.25 -0.93 3.25
C ALA A 108 7.71 0.03 2.16
N SER A 109 7.13 -0.09 0.97
CA SER A 109 7.33 0.80 -0.17
C SER A 109 6.08 0.86 -1.04
N SER A 110 5.97 1.91 -1.87
CA SER A 110 4.84 2.10 -2.77
C SER A 110 5.15 1.61 -4.18
N SER A 111 4.11 1.22 -4.92
CA SER A 111 4.14 0.90 -6.34
C SER A 111 2.81 1.28 -6.95
N TYR A 112 2.79 2.24 -7.84
CA TYR A 112 1.56 2.69 -8.47
C TYR A 112 1.43 2.19 -9.92
N TRP A 113 0.20 1.97 -10.35
CA TRP A 113 -0.10 1.33 -11.63
C TRP A 113 0.30 2.17 -12.84
N GLY A 114 0.41 3.48 -12.69
CA GLY A 114 0.83 4.41 -13.75
C GLY A 114 2.18 4.06 -14.35
N GLU A 115 3.09 3.49 -13.58
CA GLU A 115 4.38 3.03 -14.06
C GLU A 115 4.31 1.78 -14.94
N GLN A 116 3.25 0.98 -14.84
CA GLN A 116 3.09 -0.27 -15.58
C GLN A 116 4.31 -1.21 -15.40
N SER A 117 4.95 -1.17 -14.23
CA SER A 117 6.16 -1.92 -13.91
C SER A 117 5.97 -2.80 -12.66
N PHE A 118 6.91 -3.71 -12.44
CA PHE A 118 7.09 -4.42 -11.18
C PHE A 118 8.35 -3.85 -10.51
N PRO A 119 8.32 -3.44 -9.24
CA PRO A 119 9.44 -2.75 -8.58
C PRO A 119 10.58 -3.72 -8.21
N THR A 120 11.13 -4.41 -9.19
CA THR A 120 12.08 -5.53 -9.03
C THR A 120 13.28 -5.18 -8.17
N GLU A 121 13.89 -4.02 -8.43
CA GLU A 121 15.14 -3.67 -7.74
C GLU A 121 14.87 -3.30 -6.27
N ASN A 122 13.79 -2.56 -6.00
CA ASN A 122 13.37 -2.22 -4.64
C ASN A 122 13.10 -3.49 -3.81
N LEU A 123 12.32 -4.43 -4.36
CA LEU A 123 11.96 -5.64 -3.64
C LEU A 123 13.16 -6.56 -3.42
N ARG A 124 14.05 -6.68 -4.43
CA ARG A 124 15.29 -7.44 -4.27
C ARG A 124 16.23 -6.83 -3.24
N LEU A 125 16.29 -5.51 -3.18
CA LEU A 125 17.11 -4.81 -2.19
C LEU A 125 16.59 -5.13 -0.78
N ILE A 126 15.31 -4.95 -0.54
CA ILE A 126 14.66 -5.26 0.74
C ILE A 126 14.88 -6.73 1.13
N THR A 127 14.66 -7.66 0.19
CA THR A 127 14.82 -9.09 0.47
C THR A 127 16.29 -9.46 0.77
N ARG A 128 17.25 -8.90 0.03
CA ARG A 128 18.68 -9.15 0.27
C ARG A 128 19.17 -8.56 1.59
N HIS A 129 18.53 -7.50 2.05
CA HIS A 129 18.77 -6.91 3.37
C HIS A 129 18.29 -7.82 4.52
N GLY A 130 17.43 -8.80 4.23
CA GLY A 130 16.87 -9.72 5.22
C GLY A 130 15.50 -9.35 5.73
N SER A 131 14.82 -8.42 5.07
CA SER A 131 13.46 -7.98 5.36
C SER A 131 12.45 -8.55 4.36
N VAL A 132 11.17 -8.58 4.73
CA VAL A 132 10.06 -8.88 3.81
C VAL A 132 9.47 -7.58 3.29
N PRO A 133 9.31 -7.42 1.96
CA PRO A 133 8.65 -6.25 1.41
C PRO A 133 7.16 -6.24 1.73
N LEU A 134 6.64 -5.07 2.15
CA LEU A 134 5.23 -4.71 2.12
C LEU A 134 5.04 -3.68 1.01
N VAL A 135 4.24 -4.01 -0.01
CA VAL A 135 4.00 -3.12 -1.15
C VAL A 135 2.60 -2.54 -1.09
N PHE A 136 2.50 -1.21 -1.04
CA PHE A 136 1.27 -0.49 -1.29
C PHE A 136 1.05 -0.43 -2.80
N TRP A 137 0.21 -1.32 -3.34
CA TRP A 137 -0.02 -1.47 -4.78
C TRP A 137 -1.26 -0.69 -5.22
N SER A 138 -1.04 0.52 -5.64
CA SER A 138 -2.05 1.56 -5.77
C SER A 138 -2.51 1.73 -7.23
N PRO A 139 -3.81 1.49 -7.53
CA PRO A 139 -4.35 1.63 -8.88
C PRO A 139 -4.65 3.09 -9.25
N TRP A 140 -3.64 3.92 -9.37
CA TRP A 140 -3.72 5.27 -9.91
C TRP A 140 -2.69 5.52 -11.02
N ASP A 141 -3.01 6.51 -11.86
CA ASP A 141 -2.17 6.90 -13.00
C ASP A 141 -1.00 7.79 -12.56
N GLN A 142 -1.28 8.68 -11.61
CA GLN A 142 -0.29 9.54 -10.97
C GLN A 142 -0.52 9.47 -9.46
N PRO A 143 0.50 9.14 -8.68
CA PRO A 143 0.38 9.02 -7.23
C PRO A 143 0.18 10.40 -6.58
N TYR A 144 -0.32 10.37 -5.35
CA TYR A 144 -0.36 11.51 -4.41
C TYR A 144 -1.20 12.72 -4.85
N ILE A 145 -2.19 12.52 -5.72
CA ILE A 145 -3.20 13.53 -6.02
C ILE A 145 -4.50 13.14 -5.32
N GLU A 146 -4.64 13.54 -4.08
CA GLU A 146 -5.82 13.29 -3.25
C GLU A 146 -7.09 13.97 -3.80
N GLY A 147 -8.25 13.46 -3.38
CA GLY A 147 -9.55 14.00 -3.80
C GLY A 147 -9.88 13.83 -5.28
N ARG A 148 -9.03 13.15 -6.02
CA ARG A 148 -9.23 12.86 -7.42
C ARG A 148 -10.27 11.77 -7.62
N GLY A 149 -11.16 11.97 -8.59
CA GLY A 149 -12.09 10.93 -9.02
C GLY A 149 -11.38 9.75 -9.67
N PRO A 150 -12.14 8.66 -9.97
CA PRO A 150 -11.59 7.51 -10.68
C PRO A 150 -10.91 7.90 -11.99
N ASP A 151 -9.73 7.37 -12.21
CA ASP A 151 -8.97 7.52 -13.45
C ASP A 151 -9.07 6.27 -14.35
N LYS A 152 -8.13 6.09 -15.27
CA LYS A 152 -8.08 4.92 -16.17
C LYS A 152 -7.96 3.59 -15.41
N TYR A 153 -7.46 3.57 -14.18
CA TYR A 153 -7.35 2.39 -13.31
C TYR A 153 -8.52 2.24 -12.34
N SER A 154 -9.69 2.71 -12.75
CA SER A 154 -10.91 2.60 -11.95
C SER A 154 -11.23 1.16 -11.57
N LEU A 155 -11.88 0.93 -10.42
CA LEU A 155 -12.30 -0.41 -10.00
C LEU A 155 -13.17 -1.10 -11.06
N THR A 156 -13.99 -0.36 -11.80
CA THR A 156 -14.82 -0.89 -12.88
C THR A 156 -14.00 -1.34 -14.09
N SER A 157 -12.93 -0.63 -14.46
CA SER A 157 -12.02 -1.03 -15.54
C SER A 157 -11.19 -2.27 -15.15
N ILE A 158 -10.82 -2.38 -13.87
CA ILE A 158 -10.16 -3.58 -13.32
C ILE A 158 -11.10 -4.79 -13.42
N ILE A 159 -12.34 -4.68 -12.94
CA ILE A 159 -13.35 -5.75 -13.02
C ILE A 159 -13.62 -6.17 -14.47
N ALA A 160 -13.57 -5.22 -15.41
CA ALA A 160 -13.75 -5.49 -16.84
C ALA A 160 -12.53 -6.15 -17.51
N GLY A 161 -11.45 -6.40 -16.77
CA GLY A 161 -10.24 -7.04 -17.28
C GLY A 161 -9.35 -6.15 -18.15
N GLN A 162 -9.56 -4.83 -18.15
CA GLN A 162 -8.80 -3.91 -19.01
C GLN A 162 -7.32 -3.84 -18.63
N HIS A 163 -6.96 -4.26 -17.41
CA HIS A 163 -5.60 -4.22 -16.87
C HIS A 163 -5.00 -5.61 -16.65
N ASP A 164 -5.66 -6.66 -17.14
CA ASP A 164 -5.25 -8.05 -16.92
C ASP A 164 -3.83 -8.33 -17.38
N ALA A 165 -3.42 -7.77 -18.51
CA ALA A 165 -2.06 -7.97 -19.01
C ALA A 165 -0.98 -7.40 -18.06
N TYR A 166 -1.25 -6.26 -17.42
CA TYR A 166 -0.36 -5.68 -16.42
C TYR A 166 -0.35 -6.52 -15.13
N ILE A 167 -1.53 -6.91 -14.63
CA ILE A 167 -1.65 -7.75 -13.43
C ILE A 167 -0.92 -9.08 -13.63
N ASP A 168 -1.07 -9.69 -14.81
CA ASP A 168 -0.41 -10.95 -15.17
C ASP A 168 1.12 -10.81 -15.21
N MET A 169 1.64 -9.77 -15.84
CA MET A 169 3.08 -9.47 -15.86
C MET A 169 3.62 -9.25 -14.45
N TRP A 170 2.90 -8.47 -13.64
CA TRP A 170 3.27 -8.21 -12.25
C TRP A 170 3.33 -9.52 -11.44
N ALA A 171 2.33 -10.38 -11.59
CA ALA A 171 2.26 -11.68 -10.93
C ALA A 171 3.39 -12.62 -11.34
N GLU A 172 3.73 -12.67 -12.63
CA GLU A 172 4.86 -13.47 -13.13
C GLU A 172 6.17 -13.01 -12.52
N LYS A 173 6.37 -11.69 -12.40
CA LYS A 173 7.56 -11.12 -11.75
C LYS A 173 7.58 -11.36 -10.23
N ALA A 174 6.44 -11.30 -9.56
CA ALA A 174 6.34 -11.66 -8.14
C ALA A 174 6.70 -13.14 -7.91
N ARG A 175 6.22 -14.03 -8.76
CA ARG A 175 6.63 -15.44 -8.72
C ARG A 175 8.12 -15.64 -9.00
N GLU A 176 8.70 -14.91 -9.96
CA GLU A 176 10.13 -14.94 -10.26
C GLU A 176 11.00 -14.42 -9.10
N LEU A 177 10.47 -13.51 -8.28
CA LEU A 177 11.13 -13.04 -7.06
C LEU A 177 11.33 -14.20 -6.07
N GLY A 178 10.32 -15.08 -5.92
CA GLY A 178 10.37 -16.31 -5.15
C GLY A 178 10.28 -16.13 -3.63
N SER A 179 10.74 -15.01 -3.09
CA SER A 179 10.70 -14.66 -1.67
C SER A 179 9.33 -14.14 -1.25
N PRO A 180 9.03 -14.10 0.07
CA PRO A 180 7.78 -13.56 0.58
C PRO A 180 7.55 -12.11 0.12
N LEU A 181 6.31 -11.81 -0.24
CA LEU A 181 5.86 -10.48 -0.63
C LEU A 181 4.48 -10.21 -0.04
N ILE A 182 4.37 -9.17 0.79
CA ILE A 182 3.07 -8.74 1.32
C ILE A 182 2.55 -7.62 0.43
N VAL A 183 1.29 -7.69 0.03
CA VAL A 183 0.65 -6.70 -0.85
C VAL A 183 -0.57 -6.10 -0.18
N SER A 184 -0.56 -4.79 -0.07
CA SER A 184 -1.69 -3.94 0.28
C SER A 184 -2.23 -3.32 -1.02
N PHE A 185 -3.23 -3.97 -1.63
CA PHE A 185 -3.86 -3.48 -2.84
C PHE A 185 -4.98 -2.50 -2.49
N ALA A 186 -4.93 -1.30 -3.08
CA ALA A 186 -5.98 -0.28 -2.94
C ALA A 186 -6.36 -0.05 -1.46
N ASN A 187 -5.35 0.28 -0.63
CA ASN A 187 -5.49 0.52 0.80
C ASN A 187 -6.51 1.62 1.13
N GLU A 188 -7.02 1.61 2.36
CA GLU A 188 -7.90 2.65 2.93
C GLU A 188 -9.15 2.96 2.09
N MET A 189 -9.71 1.95 1.44
CA MET A 189 -10.88 2.09 0.57
C MET A 189 -12.14 2.62 1.27
N ASN A 190 -12.16 2.55 2.60
CA ASN A 190 -13.21 3.11 3.47
C ASN A 190 -13.00 4.59 3.80
N GLY A 191 -11.90 5.20 3.34
CA GLY A 191 -11.64 6.64 3.31
C GLY A 191 -12.32 7.32 2.12
N GLU A 192 -12.04 8.61 1.90
CA GLU A 192 -12.63 9.36 0.78
C GLU A 192 -11.60 10.10 -0.10
N TRP A 193 -10.30 9.91 0.17
CA TRP A 193 -9.19 10.58 -0.52
C TRP A 193 -8.68 9.83 -1.73
N PHE A 194 -8.75 8.50 -1.75
CA PHE A 194 -8.23 7.70 -2.84
C PHE A 194 -9.23 7.47 -3.99
N PRO A 195 -8.77 7.35 -5.25
CA PRO A 195 -9.65 7.14 -6.40
C PRO A 195 -10.34 5.76 -6.41
N TRP A 196 -9.98 4.85 -5.54
CA TRP A 196 -10.63 3.56 -5.32
C TRP A 196 -11.58 3.52 -4.13
N SER A 197 -11.84 4.67 -3.49
CA SER A 197 -12.80 4.76 -2.39
C SER A 197 -14.18 4.24 -2.80
N GLY A 198 -14.80 3.42 -1.94
CA GLY A 198 -16.16 2.92 -2.19
C GLY A 198 -17.20 4.02 -2.42
N LYS A 199 -16.99 5.21 -1.86
CA LYS A 199 -17.82 6.40 -2.08
C LYS A 199 -17.96 6.75 -3.56
N LEU A 200 -16.88 6.61 -4.35
CA LEU A 200 -16.84 6.95 -5.78
C LEU A 200 -17.52 5.91 -6.68
N TYR A 201 -17.84 4.73 -6.15
CA TYR A 201 -18.43 3.60 -6.90
C TYR A 201 -19.87 3.29 -6.45
N GLY A 202 -20.62 4.30 -6.16
CA GLY A 202 -22.02 4.19 -5.79
C GLY A 202 -22.29 4.22 -4.29
N GLY A 203 -21.26 4.18 -3.45
CA GLY A 203 -21.37 4.39 -2.00
C GLY A 203 -22.51 3.60 -1.37
N SER A 204 -23.45 4.31 -0.78
CA SER A 204 -24.63 3.78 -0.09
C SER A 204 -25.76 3.28 -1.00
N THR A 205 -25.60 3.25 -2.32
CA THR A 205 -26.62 2.75 -3.25
C THR A 205 -26.90 1.26 -2.97
N PRO A 206 -28.13 0.88 -2.57
CA PRO A 206 -28.44 -0.51 -2.28
C PRO A 206 -28.40 -1.38 -3.55
N LEU A 207 -27.93 -2.62 -3.40
CA LEU A 207 -28.00 -3.63 -4.46
C LEU A 207 -29.34 -4.36 -4.38
N PRO A 208 -30.16 -4.31 -5.45
CA PRO A 208 -31.46 -4.99 -5.46
C PRO A 208 -31.36 -6.50 -5.23
N GLY A 209 -32.29 -7.04 -4.45
CA GLY A 209 -32.39 -8.49 -4.24
C GLY A 209 -31.35 -9.09 -3.28
N THR A 210 -30.56 -8.28 -2.60
CA THR A 210 -29.63 -8.78 -1.57
C THR A 210 -30.31 -8.81 -0.19
N ASN A 211 -30.05 -9.89 0.58
CA ASN A 211 -30.50 -10.04 1.96
C ASN A 211 -29.37 -10.72 2.77
N PRO A 212 -28.71 -10.05 3.72
CA PRO A 212 -28.89 -8.62 4.07
C PRO A 212 -28.62 -7.67 2.90
N ILE A 213 -29.08 -6.45 3.01
CA ILE A 213 -28.83 -5.40 2.02
C ILE A 213 -27.32 -5.17 1.92
N ARG A 214 -26.82 -5.19 0.67
CA ARG A 214 -25.45 -4.82 0.32
C ARG A 214 -25.42 -3.51 -0.45
N PHE A 215 -24.29 -2.86 -0.46
CA PHE A 215 -24.10 -1.54 -1.05
C PHE A 215 -23.15 -1.57 -2.23
N GLN A 216 -23.45 -0.76 -3.24
CA GLN A 216 -22.73 -0.78 -4.51
C GLN A 216 -21.25 -0.46 -4.37
N GLY A 217 -20.89 0.53 -3.56
CA GLY A 217 -19.51 0.95 -3.37
C GLY A 217 -18.61 -0.17 -2.85
N PRO A 218 -18.89 -0.74 -1.66
CA PRO A 218 -18.12 -1.85 -1.11
C PRO A 218 -18.13 -3.12 -2.00
N GLU A 219 -19.27 -3.44 -2.62
CA GLU A 219 -19.35 -4.61 -3.50
C GLU A 219 -18.51 -4.43 -4.78
N THR A 220 -18.42 -3.20 -5.31
CA THR A 220 -17.53 -2.91 -6.45
C THR A 220 -16.07 -3.09 -6.03
N PHE A 221 -15.67 -2.55 -4.87
CA PHE A 221 -14.33 -2.78 -4.33
C PHE A 221 -14.01 -4.27 -4.18
N LYS A 222 -14.87 -5.03 -3.50
CA LYS A 222 -14.66 -6.49 -3.30
C LYS A 222 -14.50 -7.25 -4.61
N LYS A 223 -15.26 -6.88 -5.65
CA LYS A 223 -15.14 -7.51 -6.97
C LYS A 223 -13.77 -7.20 -7.60
N ALA A 224 -13.30 -5.96 -7.56
CA ALA A 224 -11.99 -5.58 -8.08
C ALA A 224 -10.86 -6.26 -7.30
N TYR A 225 -10.95 -6.26 -5.96
CA TYR A 225 -9.97 -6.90 -5.08
C TYR A 225 -9.84 -8.40 -5.40
N ARG A 226 -10.98 -9.11 -5.46
CA ARG A 226 -10.99 -10.55 -5.81
C ARG A 226 -10.44 -10.80 -7.20
N HIS A 227 -10.79 -9.97 -8.18
CA HIS A 227 -10.29 -10.10 -9.55
C HIS A 227 -8.76 -10.03 -9.58
N VAL A 228 -8.16 -9.07 -8.88
CA VAL A 228 -6.70 -8.92 -8.80
C VAL A 228 -6.06 -10.13 -8.12
N VAL A 229 -6.59 -10.56 -6.97
CA VAL A 229 -6.08 -11.72 -6.22
C VAL A 229 -6.16 -13.00 -7.06
N ASP A 230 -7.31 -13.24 -7.71
CA ASP A 230 -7.53 -14.43 -8.55
C ASP A 230 -6.55 -14.45 -9.73
N ARG A 231 -6.30 -13.30 -10.38
CA ARG A 231 -5.34 -13.19 -11.48
C ARG A 231 -3.91 -13.52 -11.02
N VAL A 232 -3.49 -12.93 -9.91
CA VAL A 232 -2.14 -13.15 -9.36
C VAL A 232 -1.95 -14.62 -8.98
N ARG A 233 -2.94 -15.24 -8.34
CA ARG A 233 -2.90 -16.65 -7.98
C ARG A 233 -2.92 -17.58 -9.19
N ALA A 234 -3.69 -17.25 -10.23
CA ALA A 234 -3.73 -18.01 -11.47
C ALA A 234 -2.37 -18.07 -12.20
N LYS A 235 -1.48 -17.08 -11.95
CA LYS A 235 -0.09 -17.10 -12.44
C LYS A 235 0.87 -17.87 -11.55
N GLY A 236 0.38 -18.45 -10.45
CA GLY A 236 1.17 -19.25 -9.52
C GLY A 236 2.09 -18.43 -8.61
N ALA A 237 1.82 -17.14 -8.39
CA ALA A 237 2.54 -16.29 -7.45
C ALA A 237 2.01 -16.50 -6.01
N THR A 238 2.22 -17.70 -5.46
CA THR A 238 1.74 -18.09 -4.12
C THR A 238 2.57 -17.48 -2.99
N ASN A 239 3.75 -16.95 -3.30
CA ASN A 239 4.57 -16.15 -2.39
C ASN A 239 3.97 -14.77 -2.05
N VAL A 240 2.90 -14.36 -2.73
CA VAL A 240 2.19 -13.11 -2.44
C VAL A 240 1.15 -13.34 -1.36
N GLN A 241 1.29 -12.62 -0.25
CA GLN A 241 0.33 -12.57 0.86
C GLN A 241 -0.44 -11.25 0.83
N TRP A 242 -1.74 -11.34 0.98
CA TRP A 242 -2.65 -10.20 0.83
C TRP A 242 -3.07 -9.63 2.17
N VAL A 243 -2.95 -8.34 2.34
CA VAL A 243 -3.52 -7.61 3.48
C VAL A 243 -4.71 -6.78 3.03
N LEU A 244 -5.89 -7.02 3.64
CA LEU A 244 -7.01 -6.10 3.54
C LEU A 244 -6.72 -4.92 4.47
N HIS A 245 -6.33 -3.80 3.90
CA HIS A 245 -5.83 -2.64 4.62
C HIS A 245 -6.86 -1.51 4.62
N LEU A 246 -7.47 -1.28 5.77
CA LEU A 246 -8.49 -0.25 6.00
C LEU A 246 -7.90 0.97 6.72
N MET A 247 -8.58 2.09 6.66
CA MET A 247 -8.38 3.17 7.63
C MET A 247 -9.02 2.76 8.96
N ASN A 248 -8.46 3.19 10.09
CA ASN A 248 -8.97 2.85 11.43
C ASN A 248 -10.36 3.42 11.74
N TYR A 249 -10.87 4.32 10.90
CA TYR A 249 -12.23 4.81 10.91
C TYR A 249 -12.71 5.04 9.47
N SER A 250 -14.01 4.98 9.24
CA SER A 250 -14.56 5.17 7.90
C SER A 250 -14.96 6.62 7.65
N LEU A 251 -14.70 7.11 6.43
CA LEU A 251 -15.20 8.39 5.93
C LEU A 251 -15.97 8.17 4.62
N PRO A 252 -17.28 8.51 4.58
CA PRO A 252 -18.10 8.99 5.71
C PRO A 252 -18.36 7.89 6.76
N GLN A 253 -18.65 8.29 8.01
CA GLN A 253 -19.03 7.37 9.08
C GLN A 253 -20.50 6.95 8.92
N GLU A 254 -20.75 6.07 7.96
CA GLU A 254 -22.06 5.56 7.62
C GLU A 254 -22.08 4.03 7.60
N GLY A 255 -23.23 3.41 7.85
CA GLY A 255 -23.37 1.96 7.95
C GLY A 255 -22.94 1.18 6.71
N TRP A 256 -23.05 1.77 5.52
CA TRP A 256 -22.61 1.17 4.27
C TRP A 256 -21.08 1.16 4.11
N ASN A 257 -20.36 2.02 4.86
CA ASN A 257 -18.92 2.22 4.74
C ASN A 257 -18.12 1.52 5.87
N LEU A 258 -18.74 0.66 6.62
CA LEU A 258 -18.08 -0.10 7.69
C LEU A 258 -17.08 -1.10 7.10
N ALA A 259 -16.02 -1.42 7.86
CA ALA A 259 -15.02 -2.41 7.48
C ALA A 259 -15.63 -3.74 7.00
N ALA A 260 -16.72 -4.19 7.65
CA ALA A 260 -17.43 -5.41 7.31
C ALA A 260 -17.98 -5.44 5.88
N GLU A 261 -18.35 -4.29 5.34
CA GLU A 261 -18.89 -4.19 3.98
C GLU A 261 -17.81 -4.44 2.90
N TYR A 262 -16.52 -4.19 3.23
CA TYR A 262 -15.38 -4.34 2.33
C TYR A 262 -14.71 -5.72 2.43
N TYR A 263 -15.06 -6.55 3.41
CA TYR A 263 -14.40 -7.84 3.61
C TYR A 263 -14.63 -8.79 2.43
N PRO A 264 -13.56 -9.17 1.68
CA PRO A 264 -13.71 -9.98 0.48
C PRO A 264 -13.93 -11.46 0.77
N GLY A 265 -13.79 -11.88 2.03
CA GLY A 265 -13.87 -13.26 2.49
C GLY A 265 -12.51 -13.84 2.88
N PRO A 266 -12.53 -14.95 3.65
CA PRO A 266 -11.32 -15.51 4.28
C PRO A 266 -10.27 -15.99 3.28
N ASP A 267 -10.72 -16.39 2.06
CA ASP A 267 -9.82 -16.91 1.04
C ASP A 267 -9.06 -15.80 0.27
N TYR A 268 -9.43 -14.54 0.44
CA TYR A 268 -8.88 -13.43 -0.33
C TYR A 268 -7.92 -12.51 0.45
N CYS A 269 -7.76 -12.71 1.73
CA CYS A 269 -6.78 -11.98 2.54
C CYS A 269 -6.10 -12.91 3.53
N ASP A 270 -4.79 -12.77 3.66
CA ASP A 270 -3.96 -13.51 4.60
C ASP A 270 -3.83 -12.74 5.92
N TRP A 271 -3.91 -11.42 5.83
CA TRP A 271 -3.85 -10.48 6.93
C TRP A 271 -5.04 -9.53 6.90
N LEU A 272 -5.51 -9.13 8.06
CA LEU A 272 -6.35 -7.95 8.23
C LEU A 272 -5.49 -6.81 8.74
N GLY A 273 -5.67 -5.62 8.19
CA GLY A 273 -4.82 -4.50 8.54
C GLY A 273 -5.53 -3.16 8.59
N PHE A 274 -4.90 -2.20 9.24
CA PHE A 274 -5.39 -0.83 9.28
C PHE A 274 -4.25 0.18 9.47
N SER A 275 -4.47 1.41 8.99
CA SER A 275 -3.66 2.58 9.32
C SER A 275 -4.13 3.19 10.64
N LEU A 276 -3.18 3.73 11.42
CA LEU A 276 -3.44 4.33 12.71
C LEU A 276 -2.58 5.59 12.87
N TYR A 277 -3.21 6.74 12.71
CA TYR A 277 -2.52 8.01 12.89
C TYR A 277 -3.08 8.80 14.09
N GLY A 278 -2.18 9.38 14.90
CA GLY A 278 -2.49 10.47 15.79
C GLY A 278 -2.60 11.79 15.02
N ALA A 279 -2.51 12.92 15.71
CA ALA A 279 -2.53 14.24 15.06
C ALA A 279 -1.44 14.33 13.98
N GLN A 280 -1.84 14.69 12.76
CA GLN A 280 -0.94 14.94 11.63
C GLN A 280 -0.79 16.43 11.35
N PHE A 281 -1.76 17.24 11.76
CA PHE A 281 -1.77 18.69 11.61
C PHE A 281 -1.90 19.41 12.94
N ALA A 282 -1.49 20.67 12.96
CA ALA A 282 -1.50 21.49 14.19
C ALA A 282 -2.91 21.84 14.69
N ASP A 283 -3.92 21.69 13.86
CA ASP A 283 -5.34 21.91 14.17
C ASP A 283 -6.13 20.60 14.36
N ASP A 284 -5.46 19.45 14.34
CA ASP A 284 -6.07 18.16 14.69
C ASP A 284 -6.31 18.05 16.20
N ASP A 285 -7.27 17.20 16.56
CA ASP A 285 -7.47 16.79 17.95
C ASP A 285 -6.39 15.79 18.36
N TRP A 286 -5.77 16.01 19.52
CA TRP A 286 -4.82 15.06 20.09
C TRP A 286 -5.56 13.85 20.66
N THR A 287 -5.45 12.73 19.98
CA THR A 287 -6.04 11.45 20.41
C THR A 287 -4.96 10.51 20.94
N GLN A 288 -5.18 9.95 22.14
CA GLN A 288 -4.29 8.96 22.73
C GLN A 288 -4.30 7.67 21.91
N PHE A 289 -3.21 6.90 21.97
CA PHE A 289 -3.07 5.67 21.17
C PHE A 289 -4.16 4.62 21.47
N PHE A 290 -4.59 4.49 22.71
CA PHE A 290 -5.58 3.47 23.10
C PHE A 290 -6.90 3.51 22.30
N PRO A 291 -7.63 4.62 22.23
CA PRO A 291 -8.88 4.65 21.47
C PRO A 291 -8.67 4.49 19.96
N LEU A 292 -7.51 4.89 19.43
CA LEU A 292 -7.16 4.71 18.02
C LEU A 292 -6.91 3.25 17.68
N LEU A 293 -6.39 2.44 18.62
CA LEU A 293 -6.10 1.03 18.44
C LEU A 293 -7.30 0.13 18.75
N ASP A 294 -8.00 0.40 19.84
CA ASP A 294 -8.99 -0.54 20.41
C ASP A 294 -10.15 -0.81 19.47
N TRP A 295 -10.72 0.25 18.91
CA TRP A 295 -11.86 0.14 18.02
C TRP A 295 -11.55 -0.63 16.73
N PRO A 296 -10.54 -0.25 15.90
CA PRO A 296 -10.26 -0.97 14.66
C PRO A 296 -9.80 -2.40 14.91
N TYR A 297 -9.06 -2.66 16.00
CA TYR A 297 -8.70 -4.02 16.35
C TYR A 297 -9.94 -4.89 16.60
N GLU A 298 -10.92 -4.40 17.34
CA GLU A 298 -12.17 -5.13 17.58
C GLU A 298 -13.01 -5.30 16.31
N GLU A 299 -12.95 -4.35 15.38
CA GLU A 299 -13.54 -4.54 14.04
C GLU A 299 -12.88 -5.68 13.30
N MET A 300 -11.54 -5.72 13.21
CA MET A 300 -10.82 -6.82 12.57
C MET A 300 -11.17 -8.18 13.20
N ARG A 301 -11.27 -8.23 14.51
CA ARG A 301 -11.69 -9.43 15.25
C ARG A 301 -13.09 -9.91 14.90
N ARG A 302 -14.02 -8.98 14.64
CA ARG A 302 -15.38 -9.32 14.20
C ARG A 302 -15.43 -9.78 12.74
N LEU A 303 -14.55 -9.28 11.89
CA LEU A 303 -14.46 -9.72 10.49
C LEU A 303 -14.01 -11.18 10.41
N ASP A 304 -12.86 -11.48 11.00
CA ASP A 304 -12.32 -12.84 11.08
C ASP A 304 -11.33 -12.97 12.24
N ALA A 305 -11.76 -13.62 13.29
CA ALA A 305 -10.97 -13.83 14.49
C ALA A 305 -9.74 -14.74 14.29
N SER A 306 -9.69 -15.49 13.20
CA SER A 306 -8.59 -16.41 12.88
C SER A 306 -7.42 -15.72 12.18
N LYS A 307 -7.65 -14.56 11.57
CA LYS A 307 -6.62 -13.85 10.83
C LYS A 307 -5.67 -13.08 11.74
N PRO A 308 -4.37 -13.05 11.39
CA PRO A 308 -3.43 -12.12 12.02
C PRO A 308 -3.79 -10.69 11.65
N VAL A 309 -3.48 -9.77 12.57
CA VAL A 309 -3.70 -8.33 12.38
C VAL A 309 -2.36 -7.63 12.19
N MET A 310 -2.29 -6.76 11.21
CA MET A 310 -1.17 -5.86 10.94
C MET A 310 -1.60 -4.42 11.15
N ILE A 311 -0.84 -3.67 11.95
CA ILE A 311 -0.91 -2.22 11.91
C ILE A 311 0.00 -1.82 10.74
N CYS A 312 -0.62 -1.59 9.56
CA CYS A 312 0.10 -1.38 8.30
C CYS A 312 0.84 -0.05 8.27
N GLU A 313 0.28 0.93 8.96
CA GLU A 313 0.82 2.28 9.11
C GLU A 313 0.49 2.79 10.50
N TRP A 314 1.46 3.37 11.18
CA TRP A 314 1.18 4.08 12.42
C TRP A 314 2.20 5.17 12.68
N ALA A 315 1.74 6.34 13.06
CA ALA A 315 2.58 7.47 13.45
C ALA A 315 1.76 8.57 14.13
N VAL A 316 2.46 9.59 14.63
CA VAL A 316 1.89 10.85 15.11
C VAL A 316 2.87 12.00 14.80
N GLY A 317 2.32 13.15 14.44
CA GLY A 317 3.12 14.36 14.21
C GLY A 317 3.72 14.95 15.49
N GLU A 318 4.70 15.83 15.30
CA GLU A 318 5.33 16.55 16.40
C GLU A 318 4.60 17.89 16.65
N PHE A 319 3.68 17.88 17.61
CA PHE A 319 2.86 19.06 17.99
C PHE A 319 2.85 19.24 19.52
N PRO A 320 3.93 19.81 20.12
CA PRO A 320 4.07 19.92 21.58
C PRO A 320 2.92 20.67 22.25
N GLN A 321 2.23 21.57 21.52
CA GLN A 321 1.07 22.31 22.01
C GLN A 321 -0.18 21.45 22.15
N LEU A 322 -0.26 20.31 21.44
CA LEU A 322 -1.38 19.36 21.49
C LEU A 322 -1.10 18.23 22.48
N GLY A 323 0.13 17.69 22.46
CA GLY A 323 0.50 16.56 23.30
C GLY A 323 1.95 16.13 23.13
N SER A 324 2.34 15.12 23.88
CA SER A 324 3.70 14.56 23.84
C SER A 324 3.78 13.38 22.88
N LYS A 325 4.49 13.55 21.77
CA LYS A 325 4.81 12.47 20.82
C LYS A 325 5.59 11.33 21.49
N ALA A 326 6.52 11.67 22.35
CA ALA A 326 7.32 10.71 23.09
C ALA A 326 6.45 9.79 23.98
N ASP A 327 5.47 10.35 24.69
CA ASP A 327 4.54 9.58 25.52
C ASP A 327 3.59 8.74 24.67
N TRP A 328 3.12 9.29 23.55
CA TRP A 328 2.25 8.60 22.61
C TRP A 328 2.95 7.37 22.01
N ILE A 329 4.22 7.48 21.59
CA ILE A 329 5.05 6.39 21.09
C ILE A 329 5.27 5.32 22.17
N ARG A 330 5.56 5.73 23.41
CA ARG A 330 5.74 4.80 24.54
C ARG A 330 4.46 4.01 24.81
N ASP A 331 3.31 4.68 24.78
CA ASP A 331 2.02 4.04 24.95
C ASP A 331 1.68 3.11 23.78
N ALA A 332 2.03 3.49 22.55
CA ALA A 332 1.85 2.66 21.37
C ALA A 332 2.56 1.31 21.55
N PHE A 333 3.86 1.29 21.82
CA PHE A 333 4.60 0.05 22.01
C PHE A 333 4.08 -0.80 23.19
N ARG A 334 3.69 -0.15 24.28
CA ARG A 334 3.09 -0.84 25.44
C ARG A 334 1.76 -1.51 25.09
N LEU A 335 0.92 -0.84 24.34
CA LEU A 335 -0.42 -1.32 23.98
C LEU A 335 -0.36 -2.39 22.87
N ILE A 336 0.42 -2.18 21.82
CA ILE A 336 0.57 -3.14 20.71
C ILE A 336 0.96 -4.53 21.22
N ARG A 337 1.89 -4.63 22.20
CA ARG A 337 2.30 -5.91 22.78
C ARG A 337 1.43 -6.38 23.94
N SER A 338 0.34 -5.69 24.24
CA SER A 338 -0.56 -6.07 25.33
C SER A 338 -1.25 -7.40 25.05
N PRO A 339 -1.42 -8.28 26.04
CA PRO A 339 -2.23 -9.49 25.91
C PRO A 339 -3.68 -9.26 25.50
N LYS A 340 -4.17 -8.01 25.56
CA LYS A 340 -5.49 -7.61 25.06
C LYS A 340 -5.58 -7.77 23.53
N TYR A 341 -4.47 -7.66 22.81
CA TYR A 341 -4.43 -7.64 21.35
C TYR A 341 -3.61 -8.80 20.76
N PRO A 342 -3.95 -10.06 21.06
CA PRO A 342 -3.11 -11.22 20.76
C PRO A 342 -2.94 -11.50 19.27
N ASN A 343 -3.83 -10.97 18.42
CA ASN A 343 -3.78 -11.17 16.98
C ASN A 343 -2.90 -10.14 16.27
N ILE A 344 -2.43 -9.07 16.92
CA ILE A 344 -1.44 -8.19 16.33
C ILE A 344 -0.13 -8.97 16.15
N LYS A 345 0.31 -9.11 14.91
CA LYS A 345 1.49 -9.89 14.51
C LYS A 345 2.52 -9.08 13.74
N ALA A 346 2.17 -7.88 13.31
CA ALA A 346 3.08 -6.93 12.68
C ALA A 346 2.65 -5.49 12.96
N CYS A 347 3.62 -4.58 13.01
CA CYS A 347 3.38 -3.14 13.06
C CYS A 347 4.46 -2.41 12.27
N VAL A 348 4.05 -1.52 11.36
CA VAL A 348 4.90 -0.80 10.43
C VAL A 348 4.81 0.69 10.74
N TYR A 349 5.90 1.27 11.24
CA TYR A 349 5.95 2.70 11.54
C TYR A 349 6.11 3.51 10.26
N TRP A 350 5.36 4.61 10.14
CA TRP A 350 5.44 5.51 9.02
C TRP A 350 6.44 6.63 9.32
N HIS A 351 7.68 6.46 8.85
CA HIS A 351 8.78 7.39 9.09
C HIS A 351 8.96 8.33 7.91
N GLU A 352 8.13 9.36 7.85
CA GLU A 352 8.10 10.31 6.75
C GLU A 352 7.82 11.72 7.23
N ARG A 353 8.16 12.69 6.37
CA ARG A 353 7.77 14.08 6.48
C ARG A 353 7.31 14.55 5.11
N TRP A 354 6.03 14.82 4.96
CA TRP A 354 5.50 15.34 3.72
C TRP A 354 4.94 16.75 3.87
N GLU A 355 4.95 17.50 2.77
CA GLU A 355 4.27 18.77 2.61
C GLU A 355 2.86 18.52 2.06
N ASN A 356 1.89 19.19 2.66
CA ASN A 356 0.51 19.13 2.21
C ASN A 356 0.23 20.27 1.22
N ASP A 357 -0.83 20.17 0.45
CA ASP A 357 -1.24 21.16 -0.55
C ASP A 357 -1.39 22.59 0.00
N ASP A 358 -1.60 22.73 1.29
CA ASP A 358 -1.72 24.01 1.99
C ASP A 358 -0.36 24.54 2.54
N GLY A 359 0.74 23.87 2.20
CA GLY A 359 2.09 24.21 2.65
C GLY A 359 2.41 23.85 4.10
N ARG A 360 1.51 23.12 4.78
CA ARG A 360 1.80 22.57 6.11
C ARG A 360 2.58 21.26 5.99
N TYR A 361 3.28 20.90 7.05
CA TYR A 361 4.06 19.67 7.11
C TYR A 361 3.56 18.74 8.18
N SER A 362 3.39 17.47 7.81
CA SER A 362 3.23 16.35 8.72
C SER A 362 4.60 15.74 8.99
N ASN A 363 5.19 16.03 10.18
CA ASN A 363 6.48 15.46 10.56
C ASN A 363 6.30 14.23 11.43
N LEU A 364 6.30 13.06 10.78
CA LEU A 364 6.12 11.76 11.43
C LEU A 364 7.46 11.08 11.77
N HIS A 365 8.60 11.69 11.43
CA HIS A 365 9.91 11.11 11.74
C HIS A 365 10.05 10.73 13.22
N VAL A 366 10.58 9.54 13.50
CA VAL A 366 10.82 9.06 14.88
C VAL A 366 11.80 9.97 15.65
N ASN A 367 12.64 10.71 14.94
CA ASN A 367 13.67 11.61 15.46
C ASN A 367 13.29 13.09 15.35
N SER A 368 12.00 13.40 15.29
CA SER A 368 11.52 14.79 15.32
C SER A 368 12.01 15.53 16.57
N THR A 369 12.14 14.83 17.70
CA THR A 369 12.81 15.27 18.92
C THR A 369 13.67 14.15 19.51
N PRO A 370 14.70 14.47 20.34
CA PRO A 370 15.47 13.45 21.06
C PRO A 370 14.60 12.54 21.94
N GLU A 371 13.58 13.10 22.57
CA GLU A 371 12.65 12.39 23.47
C GLU A 371 11.77 11.39 22.70
N ALA A 372 11.29 11.77 21.51
CA ALA A 372 10.53 10.90 20.63
C ALA A 372 11.38 9.71 20.16
N LEU A 373 12.62 9.98 19.71
CA LEU A 373 13.56 8.94 19.31
C LEU A 373 13.90 7.99 20.46
N GLU A 374 14.16 8.51 21.64
CA GLU A 374 14.48 7.68 22.81
C GLU A 374 13.29 6.80 23.21
N SER A 375 12.07 7.33 23.20
CA SER A 375 10.85 6.55 23.45
C SER A 375 10.66 5.42 22.41
N PHE A 376 10.98 5.70 21.14
CA PHE A 376 10.92 4.70 20.09
C PHE A 376 11.97 3.59 20.31
N ARG A 377 13.23 3.96 20.56
CA ARG A 377 14.32 3.02 20.88
C ARG A 377 13.98 2.10 22.03
N GLN A 378 13.50 2.65 23.13
CA GLN A 378 13.13 1.88 24.32
C GLN A 378 11.96 0.93 24.02
N GLY A 379 10.97 1.41 23.28
CA GLY A 379 9.80 0.62 22.93
C GLY A 379 10.13 -0.56 22.03
N ILE A 380 10.86 -0.32 20.95
CA ILE A 380 11.18 -1.33 19.94
C ILE A 380 12.24 -2.35 20.46
N ALA A 381 13.02 -1.99 21.48
CA ALA A 381 14.03 -2.88 22.08
C ALA A 381 13.42 -4.07 22.83
N ASP A 382 12.12 -4.02 23.18
CA ASP A 382 11.46 -5.15 23.85
C ASP A 382 11.51 -6.41 22.95
N PRO A 383 11.90 -7.59 23.49
CA PRO A 383 12.07 -8.81 22.72
C PRO A 383 10.78 -9.37 22.09
N THR A 384 9.62 -8.84 22.47
CA THR A 384 8.34 -9.16 21.81
C THR A 384 8.33 -8.67 20.37
N TYR A 385 9.06 -7.60 20.07
CA TYR A 385 9.19 -7.06 18.71
C TYR A 385 10.30 -7.79 17.94
N LEU A 386 9.88 -8.57 16.96
CA LEU A 386 10.76 -9.40 16.13
C LEU A 386 11.40 -8.55 15.04
N ASP A 387 12.71 -8.57 14.98
CA ASP A 387 13.51 -7.82 14.01
C ASP A 387 13.81 -8.60 12.72
N HIS A 388 13.59 -9.92 12.71
CA HIS A 388 13.80 -10.73 11.51
C HIS A 388 12.54 -11.51 11.16
N PRO A 389 12.23 -11.64 9.86
CA PRO A 389 11.09 -12.45 9.42
C PRO A 389 11.36 -13.93 9.60
N ILE A 390 10.32 -14.68 9.94
CA ILE A 390 10.32 -16.15 9.88
C ILE A 390 9.74 -16.51 8.50
N VAL A 391 10.55 -17.14 7.66
CA VAL A 391 10.16 -17.52 6.31
C VAL A 391 9.95 -19.02 6.24
N GLU A 392 8.86 -19.44 5.62
CA GLU A 392 8.50 -20.85 5.43
C GLU A 392 8.24 -21.12 3.94
N PRO A 393 8.63 -22.30 3.42
CA PRO A 393 8.26 -22.68 2.05
C PRO A 393 6.75 -22.89 1.95
N ASP A 394 6.19 -22.60 0.78
CA ASP A 394 4.79 -22.91 0.49
C ASP A 394 4.55 -24.42 0.70
N ALA A 395 3.50 -24.73 1.44
CA ALA A 395 3.01 -26.08 1.55
C ALA A 395 2.49 -26.51 0.15
N LYS A 396 3.19 -27.45 -0.49
CA LYS A 396 2.75 -28.02 -1.78
C LYS A 396 1.44 -28.77 -1.65
#